data_285c61f4fdc3db1248480c4a4ca9ceb4
#
_entry.id   285c61f4fdc3db1248480c4a4ca9ceb4
#
_cell.length_a   1.000
_cell.length_b   1.000
_cell.length_c   1.000
_cell.angle_alpha   90.00
_cell.angle_beta   90.00
_cell.angle_gamma   90.00
#
_symmetry.space_group_name_H-M   'P 1'
#
loop_
_entity.id
_entity.type
_entity.pdbx_description
1 polymer ?
#
loop_
_entity_poly.entity_id
_entity_poly.type
_entity_poly.pdbx_seq_one_letter_code
_entity_poly.pdbx_strand_id
1 'polypeptide(L)'
;MKSVVAFLVINQIKELPIASIRSVLETSESEIRVGYLNKDDIRGLDISSRVEFVQLRPLPDLDLQGVYKDFSESLFYQIVQLKWQLLETLFAQDFDVVIYSDLDIIWISDPIGALQRVFSQNSGVAVQIQSFTTDPSDPKLCMGFVAFRNVATSHNIVAACKEIHLQSLKSNSHTGDDDVITRYYSDNNYTSEIQLLPQTTFPVGSLLNLFITRPVFPGLSAPKPYIFHLNYVVGLQNKRIMLRVLGRKYKIKTRGLPHWRFLITVKHIRIMASGVKKQLISLLKF
;
A
#
# COMPACT_ATOMS: atom_id res chain seq x y z
N MET A 1 4.05 -10.37 19.77
CA MET A 1 3.80 -10.70 18.35
C MET A 1 4.93 -10.09 17.53
N LYS A 2 5.72 -10.91 16.89
CA LYS A 2 6.83 -10.52 16.03
C LYS A 2 6.28 -10.13 14.66
N SER A 3 6.44 -8.89 14.24
CA SER A 3 5.88 -8.38 12.99
C SER A 3 6.97 -7.85 12.07
N VAL A 4 6.72 -8.00 10.77
CA VAL A 4 7.59 -7.47 9.71
C VAL A 4 6.77 -6.66 8.72
N VAL A 5 7.32 -5.53 8.26
CA VAL A 5 6.77 -4.73 7.18
C VAL A 5 7.62 -4.93 5.94
N ALA A 6 7.00 -5.39 4.88
CA ALA A 6 7.62 -5.68 3.60
C ALA A 6 7.38 -4.55 2.60
N PHE A 7 8.43 -4.14 1.91
CA PHE A 7 8.39 -3.22 0.78
C PHE A 7 9.03 -3.86 -0.45
N LEU A 8 8.52 -3.55 -1.62
CA LEU A 8 9.15 -3.93 -2.89
C LEU A 8 9.73 -2.67 -3.55
N VAL A 9 11.04 -2.62 -3.70
CA VAL A 9 11.75 -1.50 -4.33
C VAL A 9 12.39 -2.01 -5.61
N ILE A 10 11.80 -1.63 -6.74
CA ILE A 10 12.31 -1.91 -8.07
C ILE A 10 12.42 -0.56 -8.75
N ASN A 11 13.58 -0.26 -9.30
CA ASN A 11 13.86 1.05 -9.87
C ASN A 11 14.24 2.17 -8.89
N GLN A 12 15.01 3.13 -9.38
CA GLN A 12 15.80 4.08 -8.57
C GLN A 12 15.04 5.29 -8.01
N ILE A 13 13.73 5.24 -7.81
CA ILE A 13 12.99 6.35 -7.20
C ILE A 13 13.19 6.30 -5.69
N LYS A 14 14.16 7.06 -5.17
CA LYS A 14 14.61 6.94 -3.76
C LYS A 14 13.71 7.65 -2.75
N GLU A 15 13.00 8.70 -3.13
CA GLU A 15 12.32 9.54 -2.14
C GLU A 15 11.06 8.91 -1.56
N LEU A 16 10.28 8.18 -2.36
CA LEU A 16 9.09 7.47 -1.86
C LEU A 16 9.47 6.36 -0.91
N PRO A 17 10.38 5.40 -1.28
CA PRO A 17 10.85 4.39 -0.36
C PRO A 17 11.38 4.95 0.96
N ILE A 18 12.22 5.98 0.90
CA ILE A 18 12.78 6.59 2.11
C ILE A 18 11.67 7.17 3.00
N ALA A 19 10.70 7.87 2.45
CA ALA A 19 9.61 8.46 3.22
C ALA A 19 8.71 7.39 3.86
N SER A 20 8.36 6.36 3.10
CA SER A 20 7.53 5.26 3.55
C SER A 20 8.22 4.45 4.66
N ILE A 21 9.45 3.99 4.42
CA ILE A 21 10.25 3.22 5.38
C ILE A 21 10.47 4.03 6.67
N ARG A 22 10.82 5.31 6.57
CA ARG A 22 10.99 6.18 7.75
C ARG A 22 9.71 6.33 8.54
N SER A 23 8.56 6.41 7.89
CA SER A 23 7.28 6.51 8.59
C SER A 23 6.99 5.26 9.43
N VAL A 24 7.38 4.07 8.97
CA VAL A 24 7.33 2.83 9.75
C VAL A 24 8.30 2.88 10.92
N LEU A 25 9.57 3.26 10.67
CA LEU A 25 10.60 3.34 11.71
C LEU A 25 10.24 4.29 12.85
N GLU A 26 9.48 5.35 12.57
CA GLU A 26 9.05 6.36 13.54
C GLU A 26 7.77 5.97 14.30
N THR A 27 6.97 5.05 13.76
CA THR A 27 5.64 4.76 14.30
C THR A 27 5.48 3.35 14.84
N SER A 28 6.30 2.40 14.42
CA SER A 28 6.21 0.99 14.77
C SER A 28 7.57 0.41 15.14
N GLU A 29 7.56 -0.62 15.98
CA GLU A 29 8.76 -1.42 16.31
C GLU A 29 8.95 -2.63 15.38
N SER A 30 8.10 -2.78 14.35
CA SER A 30 8.21 -3.87 13.38
C SER A 30 9.58 -3.88 12.69
N GLU A 31 10.08 -5.07 12.38
CA GLU A 31 11.21 -5.24 11.48
C GLU A 31 10.79 -4.82 10.06
N ILE A 32 11.76 -4.46 9.24
CA ILE A 32 11.50 -4.03 7.86
C ILE A 32 12.30 -4.91 6.91
N ARG A 33 11.64 -5.43 5.88
CA ARG A 33 12.26 -6.17 4.79
C ARG A 33 11.99 -5.47 3.47
N VAL A 34 13.06 -5.20 2.73
CA VAL A 34 12.98 -4.52 1.43
C VAL A 34 13.39 -5.51 0.35
N GLY A 35 12.40 -5.97 -0.42
CA GLY A 35 12.64 -6.79 -1.60
C GLY A 35 13.22 -5.94 -2.74
N TYR A 36 14.25 -6.43 -3.41
CA TYR A 36 14.93 -5.76 -4.52
C TYR A 36 15.46 -6.78 -5.54
N LEU A 37 15.73 -6.34 -6.76
CA LEU A 37 16.38 -7.14 -7.79
C LEU A 37 17.85 -6.78 -7.94
N ASN A 38 18.16 -5.49 -8.07
CA ASN A 38 19.50 -4.99 -8.30
C ASN A 38 19.98 -4.15 -7.11
N LYS A 39 21.26 -4.21 -6.79
CA LYS A 39 21.85 -3.41 -5.69
C LYS A 39 21.62 -1.91 -5.85
N ASP A 40 21.48 -1.42 -7.07
CA ASP A 40 21.17 -0.02 -7.33
C ASP A 40 19.76 0.39 -6.89
N ASP A 41 18.80 -0.55 -6.83
CA ASP A 41 17.44 -0.30 -6.34
C ASP A 41 17.45 0.18 -4.89
N ILE A 42 18.35 -0.37 -4.06
CA ILE A 42 18.43 -0.12 -2.62
C ILE A 42 19.52 0.85 -2.21
N ARG A 43 20.30 1.40 -3.16
CA ARG A 43 21.39 2.33 -2.84
C ARG A 43 20.88 3.53 -2.06
N GLY A 44 21.39 3.74 -0.83
CA GLY A 44 21.00 4.84 0.06
C GLY A 44 19.72 4.59 0.86
N LEU A 45 19.22 3.36 0.92
CA LEU A 45 18.13 2.93 1.81
C LEU A 45 18.62 2.30 3.12
N ASP A 46 19.92 2.23 3.34
CA ASP A 46 20.50 1.80 4.61
C ASP A 46 20.35 2.91 5.66
N ILE A 47 19.14 3.03 6.18
CA ILE A 47 18.71 4.12 7.07
C ILE A 47 18.50 3.69 8.52
N SER A 48 18.55 2.39 8.81
CA SER A 48 18.39 1.84 10.15
C SER A 48 18.81 0.37 10.19
N SER A 49 19.32 -0.10 11.33
CA SER A 49 19.61 -1.53 11.58
C SER A 49 18.39 -2.43 11.60
N ARG A 50 17.18 -1.86 11.68
CA ARG A 50 15.91 -2.61 11.54
C ARG A 50 15.51 -2.87 10.08
N VAL A 51 16.25 -2.33 9.11
CA VAL A 51 16.00 -2.51 7.68
C VAL A 51 16.94 -3.56 7.14
N GLU A 52 16.40 -4.66 6.68
CA GLU A 52 17.14 -5.71 5.99
C GLU A 52 16.67 -5.86 4.54
N PHE A 53 17.58 -6.25 3.67
CA PHE A 53 17.35 -6.34 2.23
C PHE A 53 17.24 -7.78 1.79
N VAL A 54 16.19 -8.09 1.02
CA VAL A 54 15.89 -9.40 0.48
C VAL A 54 16.08 -9.37 -1.03
N GLN A 55 17.16 -9.99 -1.53
CA GLN A 55 17.36 -10.09 -2.96
C GLN A 55 16.38 -11.11 -3.56
N LEU A 56 15.55 -10.64 -4.48
CA LEU A 56 14.59 -11.45 -5.21
C LEU A 56 15.22 -12.01 -6.49
N ARG A 57 14.68 -13.12 -6.97
CA ARG A 57 15.11 -13.69 -8.24
C ARG A 57 14.39 -12.97 -9.36
N PRO A 58 15.10 -12.55 -10.42
CA PRO A 58 14.46 -12.01 -11.61
C PRO A 58 13.52 -13.08 -12.20
N LEU A 59 12.40 -12.61 -12.72
CA LEU A 59 11.53 -13.49 -13.49
C LEU A 59 12.17 -13.78 -14.85
N PRO A 60 11.95 -14.97 -15.43
CA PRO A 60 12.36 -15.24 -16.81
C PRO A 60 11.79 -14.15 -17.72
N ASP A 61 12.61 -13.65 -18.64
CA ASP A 61 12.24 -12.65 -19.65
C ASP A 61 11.89 -11.24 -19.11
N LEU A 62 12.18 -10.95 -17.82
CA LEU A 62 12.00 -9.64 -17.24
C LEU A 62 13.17 -8.71 -17.63
N ASP A 63 12.99 -7.91 -18.66
CA ASP A 63 13.93 -6.82 -19.00
C ASP A 63 13.56 -5.54 -18.23
N LEU A 64 14.31 -5.26 -17.16
CA LEU A 64 14.12 -4.09 -16.31
C LEU A 64 14.98 -2.88 -16.71
N GLN A 65 15.52 -2.85 -17.93
CA GLN A 65 16.37 -1.72 -18.33
C GLN A 65 15.61 -0.38 -18.25
N GLY A 66 15.88 0.33 -17.18
CA GLY A 66 16.07 1.77 -17.21
C GLY A 66 14.88 2.68 -16.92
N VAL A 67 13.61 2.29 -16.73
CA VAL A 67 12.54 3.29 -16.59
C VAL A 67 11.45 2.91 -15.59
N TYR A 68 11.03 3.88 -14.76
CA TYR A 68 9.76 3.84 -14.06
C TYR A 68 8.64 3.55 -15.04
N LYS A 69 7.92 2.45 -14.82
CA LYS A 69 6.84 2.00 -15.69
C LYS A 69 5.50 2.37 -15.07
N ASP A 70 4.62 2.91 -15.88
CA ASP A 70 3.27 3.27 -15.46
C ASP A 70 2.38 2.01 -15.43
N PHE A 71 1.27 2.06 -14.69
CA PHE A 71 0.30 0.96 -14.50
C PHE A 71 -0.28 0.38 -15.79
N SER A 72 -0.07 1.02 -16.94
CA SER A 72 -0.56 0.55 -18.25
C SER A 72 0.40 -0.35 -19.00
N GLU A 73 1.61 -0.60 -18.47
CA GLU A 73 2.64 -1.35 -19.19
C GLU A 73 2.72 -2.80 -18.72
N SER A 74 2.91 -3.74 -19.65
CA SER A 74 3.04 -5.18 -19.34
C SER A 74 4.10 -5.48 -18.29
N LEU A 75 5.17 -4.71 -18.26
CA LEU A 75 6.26 -4.83 -17.31
C LEU A 75 5.81 -4.56 -15.87
N PHE A 76 4.85 -3.66 -15.64
CA PHE A 76 4.29 -3.41 -14.31
C PHE A 76 3.72 -4.68 -13.69
N TYR A 77 2.93 -5.44 -14.46
CA TYR A 77 2.31 -6.68 -13.98
C TYR A 77 3.34 -7.78 -13.67
N GLN A 78 4.44 -7.80 -14.42
CA GLN A 78 5.55 -8.71 -14.11
C GLN A 78 6.27 -8.31 -12.81
N ILE A 79 6.47 -7.00 -12.57
CA ILE A 79 7.06 -6.51 -11.31
C ILE A 79 6.17 -6.89 -10.13
N VAL A 80 4.86 -6.78 -10.25
CA VAL A 80 3.90 -7.17 -9.21
C VAL A 80 4.04 -8.65 -8.82
N GLN A 81 4.45 -9.53 -9.74
CA GLN A 81 4.74 -10.93 -9.43
C GLN A 81 5.83 -11.10 -8.37
N LEU A 82 6.78 -10.18 -8.27
CA LEU A 82 7.83 -10.19 -7.25
C LEU A 82 7.29 -9.94 -5.83
N LYS A 83 6.11 -9.32 -5.70
CA LYS A 83 5.42 -9.17 -4.42
C LYS A 83 5.11 -10.54 -3.80
N TRP A 84 4.59 -11.46 -4.60
CA TRP A 84 4.27 -12.82 -4.14
C TRP A 84 5.54 -13.56 -3.71
N GLN A 85 6.63 -13.45 -4.47
CA GLN A 85 7.91 -14.04 -4.11
C GLN A 85 8.44 -13.50 -2.77
N LEU A 86 8.33 -12.19 -2.55
CA LEU A 86 8.73 -11.56 -1.29
C LEU A 86 7.90 -12.10 -0.13
N LEU A 87 6.58 -12.18 -0.27
CA LEU A 87 5.69 -12.70 0.77
C LEU A 87 6.01 -14.15 1.12
N GLU A 88 6.19 -15.03 0.13
CA GLU A 88 6.60 -16.43 0.36
C GLU A 88 7.94 -16.52 1.11
N THR A 89 8.91 -15.68 0.75
CA THR A 89 10.21 -15.62 1.43
C THR A 89 10.06 -15.23 2.91
N LEU A 90 9.14 -14.33 3.22
CA LEU A 90 8.89 -13.85 4.58
C LEU A 90 8.07 -14.84 5.41
N PHE A 91 7.16 -15.57 4.80
CA PHE A 91 6.42 -16.64 5.49
C PHE A 91 7.32 -17.80 5.94
N ALA A 92 8.46 -18.00 5.28
CA ALA A 92 9.47 -18.98 5.72
C ALA A 92 10.30 -18.50 6.93
N GLN A 93 10.12 -17.26 7.37
CA GLN A 93 10.79 -16.69 8.53
C GLN A 93 9.88 -16.72 9.77
N ASP A 94 10.50 -16.57 10.95
CA ASP A 94 9.81 -16.60 12.25
C ASP A 94 9.15 -15.24 12.57
N PHE A 95 8.10 -14.89 11.80
CA PHE A 95 7.23 -13.76 12.06
C PHE A 95 5.80 -14.22 12.31
N ASP A 96 5.12 -13.62 13.27
CA ASP A 96 3.69 -13.88 13.50
C ASP A 96 2.80 -13.18 12.48
N VAL A 97 3.24 -11.99 12.03
CA VAL A 97 2.51 -11.15 11.06
C VAL A 97 3.46 -10.56 10.04
N VAL A 98 3.11 -10.73 8.76
CA VAL A 98 3.76 -10.12 7.62
C VAL A 98 2.83 -9.05 7.05
N ILE A 99 3.29 -7.79 6.97
CA ILE A 99 2.55 -6.68 6.40
C ILE A 99 3.24 -6.25 5.11
N TYR A 100 2.55 -6.30 4.00
CA TYR A 100 3.02 -5.66 2.78
C TYR A 100 2.53 -4.21 2.72
N SER A 101 3.42 -3.29 2.37
CA SER A 101 3.14 -1.87 2.25
C SER A 101 3.74 -1.30 0.97
N ASP A 102 2.92 -0.69 0.13
CA ASP A 102 3.41 0.03 -1.05
C ASP A 102 4.23 1.26 -0.65
N LEU A 103 5.10 1.69 -1.57
CA LEU A 103 6.04 2.81 -1.35
C LEU A 103 5.37 4.19 -1.28
N ASP A 104 4.11 4.28 -1.60
CA ASP A 104 3.30 5.49 -1.51
C ASP A 104 2.33 5.49 -0.31
N ILE A 105 2.62 4.62 0.65
CA ILE A 105 1.94 4.58 1.96
C ILE A 105 2.78 5.29 3.01
N ILE A 106 2.14 6.15 3.79
CA ILE A 106 2.73 6.75 4.98
C ILE A 106 2.04 6.23 6.24
N TRP A 107 2.83 5.77 7.19
CA TRP A 107 2.35 5.34 8.49
C TRP A 107 2.21 6.54 9.43
N ILE A 108 1.07 6.64 10.09
CA ILE A 108 0.70 7.74 10.99
C ILE A 108 0.78 7.30 12.46
N SER A 109 0.50 6.03 12.69
CA SER A 109 0.60 5.36 14.00
C SER A 109 0.73 3.85 13.78
N ASP A 110 1.16 3.13 14.81
CA ASP A 110 1.32 1.68 14.74
C ASP A 110 -0.03 0.97 14.54
N PRO A 111 -0.23 0.22 13.43
CA PRO A 111 -1.46 -0.50 13.18
C PRO A 111 -1.53 -1.88 13.85
N ILE A 112 -0.45 -2.38 14.45
CA ILE A 112 -0.33 -3.77 14.91
C ILE A 112 -1.46 -4.15 15.88
N GLY A 113 -1.73 -3.33 16.87
CA GLY A 113 -2.82 -3.58 17.82
C GLY A 113 -4.21 -3.54 17.18
N ALA A 114 -4.39 -2.77 16.10
CA ALA A 114 -5.64 -2.76 15.35
C ALA A 114 -5.77 -4.02 14.48
N LEU A 115 -4.71 -4.41 13.81
CA LEU A 115 -4.67 -5.65 13.02
C LEU A 115 -4.96 -6.88 13.87
N GLN A 116 -4.42 -6.96 15.08
CA GLN A 116 -4.72 -8.05 16.02
C GLN A 116 -6.22 -8.17 16.32
N ARG A 117 -6.92 -7.05 16.46
CA ARG A 117 -8.37 -7.04 16.71
C ARG A 117 -9.19 -7.39 15.47
N VAL A 118 -8.66 -7.07 14.29
CA VAL A 118 -9.32 -7.39 13.01
C VAL A 118 -9.21 -8.87 12.70
N PHE A 119 -8.06 -9.49 13.01
CA PHE A 119 -7.88 -10.91 12.78
C PHE A 119 -8.81 -11.73 13.70
N SER A 120 -9.79 -12.39 13.11
CA SER A 120 -10.61 -13.41 13.77
C SER A 120 -9.85 -14.74 13.88
N GLN A 121 -10.44 -15.72 14.58
CA GLN A 121 -9.83 -17.06 14.69
C GLN A 121 -9.59 -17.73 13.32
N ASN A 122 -10.47 -17.48 12.35
CA ASN A 122 -10.43 -18.10 11.04
C ASN A 122 -9.80 -17.22 9.96
N SER A 123 -9.55 -15.93 10.23
CA SER A 123 -8.96 -15.04 9.24
C SER A 123 -7.44 -15.10 9.24
N GLY A 124 -6.87 -15.22 8.04
CA GLY A 124 -5.43 -15.14 7.81
C GLY A 124 -5.00 -13.81 7.23
N VAL A 125 -5.89 -13.08 6.57
CA VAL A 125 -5.59 -11.88 5.80
C VAL A 125 -6.46 -10.70 6.22
N ALA A 126 -5.86 -9.52 6.33
CA ALA A 126 -6.55 -8.24 6.50
C ALA A 126 -6.12 -7.29 5.38
N VAL A 127 -7.06 -6.82 4.57
CA VAL A 127 -6.78 -6.07 3.33
C VAL A 127 -7.56 -4.76 3.25
N GLN A 128 -6.94 -3.73 2.64
CA GLN A 128 -7.63 -2.47 2.35
C GLN A 128 -8.73 -2.63 1.29
N ILE A 129 -9.73 -1.77 1.37
CA ILE A 129 -10.72 -1.58 0.30
C ILE A 129 -10.21 -0.48 -0.63
N GLN A 130 -10.15 -0.74 -1.94
CA GLN A 130 -9.57 0.14 -2.94
C GLN A 130 -10.32 1.48 -3.08
N SER A 131 -11.65 1.44 -3.02
CA SER A 131 -12.48 2.62 -3.15
C SER A 131 -13.55 2.67 -2.07
N PHE A 132 -14.09 3.86 -1.81
CA PHE A 132 -15.30 3.98 -1.03
C PHE A 132 -16.42 3.35 -1.85
N THR A 133 -16.78 2.12 -1.50
CA THR A 133 -17.92 1.44 -2.12
C THR A 133 -19.16 1.69 -1.28
N THR A 134 -20.24 2.05 -1.95
CA THR A 134 -21.58 2.07 -1.37
C THR A 134 -22.21 0.69 -1.36
N ASP A 135 -21.62 -0.24 -2.11
CA ASP A 135 -22.01 -1.64 -2.13
C ASP A 135 -20.99 -2.50 -1.39
N PRO A 136 -21.27 -2.88 -0.13
CA PRO A 136 -20.41 -3.77 0.63
C PRO A 136 -20.39 -5.20 0.08
N SER A 137 -21.30 -5.56 -0.84
CA SER A 137 -21.38 -6.91 -1.42
C SER A 137 -20.39 -7.12 -2.57
N ASP A 138 -19.82 -6.04 -3.15
CA ASP A 138 -18.78 -6.13 -4.21
C ASP A 138 -17.60 -5.19 -3.93
N PRO A 139 -16.83 -5.41 -2.85
CA PRO A 139 -15.69 -4.58 -2.54
C PRO A 139 -14.54 -4.82 -3.51
N LYS A 140 -13.94 -3.75 -4.03
CA LYS A 140 -12.65 -3.81 -4.71
C LYS A 140 -11.54 -3.75 -3.66
N LEU A 141 -10.68 -4.77 -3.64
CA LEU A 141 -9.60 -4.88 -2.66
C LEU A 141 -8.34 -4.19 -3.15
N CYS A 142 -7.50 -3.77 -2.21
CA CYS A 142 -6.26 -3.08 -2.51
C CYS A 142 -5.08 -3.76 -1.81
N MET A 143 -4.18 -4.31 -2.60
CA MET A 143 -2.98 -4.99 -2.15
C MET A 143 -1.84 -4.04 -1.77
N GLY A 144 -2.04 -2.73 -1.85
CA GLY A 144 -1.04 -1.76 -1.44
C GLY A 144 -0.76 -1.77 0.06
N PHE A 145 -1.79 -2.08 0.89
CA PHE A 145 -1.61 -2.40 2.30
C PHE A 145 -2.42 -3.65 2.65
N VAL A 146 -1.71 -4.69 2.97
CA VAL A 146 -2.29 -5.97 3.36
C VAL A 146 -1.47 -6.60 4.47
N ALA A 147 -2.14 -7.15 5.47
CA ALA A 147 -1.52 -7.85 6.57
C ALA A 147 -1.91 -9.34 6.54
N PHE A 148 -0.95 -10.20 6.77
CA PHE A 148 -1.08 -11.65 6.81
C PHE A 148 -0.64 -12.16 8.17
N ARG A 149 -1.48 -12.96 8.83
CA ARG A 149 -0.97 -13.84 9.89
C ARG A 149 -0.12 -14.92 9.23
N ASN A 150 0.97 -15.31 9.84
CA ASN A 150 1.82 -16.39 9.31
C ASN A 150 1.23 -17.75 9.68
N VAL A 151 0.15 -18.12 9.00
CA VAL A 151 -0.61 -19.35 9.19
C VAL A 151 -0.93 -19.99 7.83
N ALA A 152 -1.26 -21.27 7.82
CA ALA A 152 -1.54 -22.04 6.60
C ALA A 152 -2.58 -21.36 5.68
N THR A 153 -3.63 -20.77 6.25
CA THR A 153 -4.66 -20.03 5.50
C THR A 153 -4.05 -18.92 4.64
N SER A 154 -3.16 -18.09 5.22
CA SER A 154 -2.50 -16.99 4.49
C SER A 154 -1.58 -17.51 3.40
N HIS A 155 -0.84 -18.60 3.67
CA HIS A 155 0.02 -19.24 2.67
C HIS A 155 -0.79 -19.72 1.47
N ASN A 156 -1.93 -20.38 1.73
CA ASN A 156 -2.84 -20.87 0.69
C ASN A 156 -3.41 -19.73 -0.15
N ILE A 157 -3.82 -18.62 0.47
CA ILE A 157 -4.34 -17.43 -0.22
C ILE A 157 -3.26 -16.85 -1.13
N VAL A 158 -2.04 -16.64 -0.61
CA VAL A 158 -0.92 -16.10 -1.41
C VAL A 158 -0.56 -17.04 -2.56
N ALA A 159 -0.52 -18.34 -2.33
CA ALA A 159 -0.24 -19.32 -3.39
C ALA A 159 -1.32 -19.30 -4.49
N ALA A 160 -2.60 -19.27 -4.11
CA ALA A 160 -3.72 -19.18 -5.05
C ALA A 160 -3.68 -17.86 -5.85
N CYS A 161 -3.46 -16.72 -5.19
CA CYS A 161 -3.33 -15.42 -5.85
C CYS A 161 -2.15 -15.39 -6.83
N LYS A 162 -1.00 -15.95 -6.43
CA LYS A 162 0.18 -16.08 -7.30
C LYS A 162 -0.14 -16.89 -8.55
N GLU A 163 -0.86 -18.00 -8.42
CA GLU A 163 -1.23 -18.84 -9.56
C GLU A 163 -2.21 -18.11 -10.51
N ILE A 164 -3.24 -17.44 -9.97
CA ILE A 164 -4.17 -16.61 -10.75
C ILE A 164 -3.38 -15.54 -11.53
N HIS A 165 -2.41 -14.89 -10.89
CA HIS A 165 -1.59 -13.86 -11.53
C HIS A 165 -0.70 -14.45 -12.64
N LEU A 166 -0.05 -15.59 -12.39
CA LEU A 166 0.77 -16.28 -13.40
C LEU A 166 -0.04 -16.72 -14.64
N GLN A 167 -1.26 -17.21 -14.42
CA GLN A 167 -2.17 -17.56 -15.50
C GLN A 167 -2.57 -16.33 -16.32
N SER A 168 -2.83 -15.21 -15.66
CA SER A 168 -3.11 -13.93 -16.29
C SER A 168 -1.95 -13.45 -17.16
N LEU A 169 -0.71 -13.52 -16.67
CA LEU A 169 0.48 -13.17 -17.44
C LEU A 169 0.64 -14.06 -18.69
N LYS A 170 0.42 -15.38 -18.56
CA LYS A 170 0.49 -16.33 -19.69
C LYS A 170 -0.57 -16.06 -20.76
N SER A 171 -1.74 -15.57 -20.37
CA SER A 171 -2.84 -15.23 -21.30
C SER A 171 -2.77 -13.80 -21.83
N ASN A 172 -1.70 -13.05 -21.55
CA ASN A 172 -1.54 -11.63 -21.87
C ASN A 172 -2.70 -10.76 -21.33
N SER A 173 -3.39 -11.21 -20.28
CA SER A 173 -4.36 -10.38 -19.60
C SER A 173 -3.61 -9.52 -18.56
N HIS A 174 -3.77 -8.21 -18.66
CA HIS A 174 -3.10 -7.27 -17.76
C HIS A 174 -3.87 -7.17 -16.44
N THR A 175 -3.66 -8.15 -15.56
CA THR A 175 -4.33 -8.24 -14.25
C THR A 175 -3.34 -7.86 -13.16
N GLY A 176 -3.67 -6.81 -12.39
CA GLY A 176 -2.90 -6.38 -11.23
C GLY A 176 -3.18 -7.25 -10.00
N ASP A 177 -2.38 -7.06 -8.95
CA ASP A 177 -2.56 -7.74 -7.67
C ASP A 177 -3.88 -7.37 -6.96
N ASP A 178 -4.35 -6.14 -7.12
CA ASP A 178 -5.66 -5.69 -6.63
C ASP A 178 -6.81 -6.49 -7.26
N ASP A 179 -6.74 -6.73 -8.58
CA ASP A 179 -7.74 -7.53 -9.30
C ASP A 179 -7.64 -9.01 -8.92
N VAL A 180 -6.42 -9.52 -8.75
CA VAL A 180 -6.17 -10.93 -8.35
C VAL A 180 -6.78 -11.23 -6.99
N ILE A 181 -6.51 -10.42 -5.97
CA ILE A 181 -7.07 -10.64 -4.63
C ILE A 181 -8.58 -10.42 -4.60
N THR A 182 -9.09 -9.45 -5.37
CA THR A 182 -10.53 -9.20 -5.51
C THR A 182 -11.22 -10.41 -6.13
N ARG A 183 -10.65 -10.96 -7.21
CA ARG A 183 -11.16 -12.17 -7.84
C ARG A 183 -11.13 -13.36 -6.89
N TYR A 184 -10.00 -13.61 -6.22
CA TYR A 184 -9.92 -14.69 -5.22
C TYR A 184 -11.03 -14.55 -4.17
N TYR A 185 -11.26 -13.34 -3.67
CA TYR A 185 -12.26 -13.05 -2.64
C TYR A 185 -13.67 -13.33 -3.13
N SER A 186 -14.03 -12.88 -4.34
CA SER A 186 -15.36 -13.11 -4.94
C SER A 186 -15.59 -14.57 -5.32
N ASP A 187 -14.60 -15.22 -5.95
CA ASP A 187 -14.71 -16.63 -6.39
C ASP A 187 -14.86 -17.60 -5.20
N ASN A 188 -14.42 -17.19 -4.00
CA ASN A 188 -14.58 -17.94 -2.75
C ASN A 188 -15.75 -17.42 -1.89
N ASN A 189 -16.79 -16.85 -2.50
CA ASN A 189 -18.00 -16.37 -1.84
C ASN A 189 -17.72 -15.43 -0.67
N TYR A 190 -16.81 -14.45 -0.88
CA TYR A 190 -16.44 -13.45 0.12
C TYR A 190 -15.96 -14.08 1.42
N THR A 191 -15.02 -15.00 1.30
CA THR A 191 -14.51 -15.85 2.38
C THR A 191 -14.20 -15.10 3.67
N SER A 192 -14.59 -15.67 4.81
CA SER A 192 -14.25 -15.13 6.15
C SER A 192 -12.74 -15.18 6.47
N GLU A 193 -11.94 -15.84 5.63
CA GLU A 193 -10.48 -15.88 5.75
C GLU A 193 -9.83 -14.51 5.47
N ILE A 194 -10.53 -13.64 4.73
CA ILE A 194 -10.10 -12.29 4.41
C ILE A 194 -10.98 -11.29 5.17
N GLN A 195 -10.36 -10.45 5.98
CA GLN A 195 -11.01 -9.36 6.71
C GLN A 195 -10.78 -8.03 5.99
N LEU A 196 -11.83 -7.24 5.87
CA LEU A 196 -11.76 -5.92 5.25
C LEU A 196 -11.36 -4.87 6.29
N LEU A 197 -10.30 -4.13 6.01
CA LEU A 197 -9.81 -3.07 6.90
C LEU A 197 -10.75 -1.85 6.85
N PRO A 198 -11.12 -1.27 8.01
CA PRO A 198 -11.98 -0.10 8.06
C PRO A 198 -11.37 1.10 7.35
N GLN A 199 -12.06 1.66 6.36
CA GLN A 199 -11.59 2.81 5.59
C GLN A 199 -11.39 4.08 6.42
N THR A 200 -12.05 4.19 7.57
CA THR A 200 -11.87 5.32 8.50
C THR A 200 -10.51 5.34 9.17
N THR A 201 -9.86 4.18 9.30
CA THR A 201 -8.56 4.02 9.96
C THR A 201 -7.46 3.57 9.00
N PHE A 202 -7.84 2.98 7.86
CA PHE A 202 -6.94 2.57 6.77
C PHE A 202 -7.38 3.19 5.44
N PRO A 203 -7.40 4.53 5.33
CA PRO A 203 -7.91 5.22 4.15
C PRO A 203 -7.02 5.04 2.93
N VAL A 204 -7.65 5.00 1.78
CA VAL A 204 -7.02 5.08 0.45
C VAL A 204 -7.07 6.51 -0.08
N GLY A 205 -6.32 6.79 -1.14
CA GLY A 205 -6.16 8.13 -1.68
C GLY A 205 -7.47 8.81 -2.11
N SER A 206 -8.51 8.06 -2.47
CA SER A 206 -9.84 8.63 -2.78
C SER A 206 -10.48 9.33 -1.57
N LEU A 207 -10.13 8.93 -0.35
CA LEU A 207 -10.63 9.51 0.90
C LEU A 207 -9.73 10.63 1.45
N LEU A 208 -8.60 10.91 0.79
CA LEU A 208 -7.59 11.85 1.27
C LEU A 208 -8.18 13.24 1.59
N ASN A 209 -9.10 13.71 0.76
CA ASN A 209 -9.74 15.02 0.95
C ASN A 209 -10.50 15.12 2.28
N LEU A 210 -11.20 14.06 2.70
CA LEU A 210 -11.92 14.04 3.98
C LEU A 210 -10.98 14.26 5.17
N PHE A 211 -9.76 13.74 5.09
CA PHE A 211 -8.79 13.84 6.17
C PHE A 211 -7.99 15.15 6.14
N ILE A 212 -7.81 15.78 4.96
CA ILE A 212 -7.08 17.05 4.82
C ILE A 212 -7.98 18.24 5.12
N THR A 213 -9.23 18.22 4.67
CA THR A 213 -10.18 19.34 4.77
C THR A 213 -10.94 19.41 6.09
N ARG A 214 -10.79 18.44 6.96
CA ARG A 214 -11.51 18.35 8.25
C ARG A 214 -11.44 19.51 9.21
N PRO A 215 -10.39 20.35 9.25
CA PRO A 215 -10.42 21.57 10.09
C PRO A 215 -11.56 22.53 9.73
N VAL A 216 -12.11 22.40 8.50
CA VAL A 216 -13.19 23.25 7.98
C VAL A 216 -14.58 22.83 8.49
N PHE A 217 -14.71 21.59 9.01
CA PHE A 217 -15.98 21.08 9.54
C PHE A 217 -15.79 20.59 10.99
N PRO A 218 -15.80 21.50 12.00
CA PRO A 218 -15.73 21.10 13.39
C PRO A 218 -16.97 20.28 13.75
N GLY A 219 -16.76 19.10 14.34
CA GLY A 219 -17.84 18.17 14.73
C GLY A 219 -17.76 16.78 14.08
N LEU A 220 -17.06 16.62 12.97
CA LEU A 220 -16.79 15.30 12.38
C LEU A 220 -15.43 14.77 12.88
N SER A 221 -15.37 14.25 14.10
CA SER A 221 -14.16 13.61 14.63
C SER A 221 -13.98 12.22 14.02
N ALA A 222 -13.21 12.10 12.91
CA ALA A 222 -12.74 10.78 12.50
C ALA A 222 -11.60 10.35 13.40
N PRO A 223 -11.51 9.05 13.69
CA PRO A 223 -10.34 8.49 14.33
C PRO A 223 -9.08 8.86 13.56
N LYS A 224 -7.95 9.03 14.26
CA LYS A 224 -6.66 9.21 13.63
C LYS A 224 -6.38 7.96 12.79
N PRO A 225 -6.08 8.09 11.48
CA PRO A 225 -5.77 6.92 10.67
C PRO A 225 -4.46 6.27 11.12
N TYR A 226 -4.33 4.97 10.90
CA TYR A 226 -3.07 4.26 11.11
C TYR A 226 -2.10 4.52 9.97
N ILE A 227 -2.62 4.50 8.75
CA ILE A 227 -1.84 4.71 7.53
C ILE A 227 -2.58 5.65 6.58
N PHE A 228 -1.86 6.13 5.57
CA PHE A 228 -2.42 6.80 4.41
C PHE A 228 -1.84 6.20 3.14
N HIS A 229 -2.68 5.67 2.26
CA HIS A 229 -2.29 5.14 0.96
C HIS A 229 -2.62 6.15 -0.15
N LEU A 230 -1.62 6.55 -0.94
CA LEU A 230 -1.74 7.57 -1.98
C LEU A 230 -2.02 6.97 -3.38
N ASN A 231 -2.67 5.80 -3.46
CA ASN A 231 -2.88 5.06 -4.70
C ASN A 231 -3.62 5.85 -5.80
N TYR A 232 -4.56 6.74 -5.44
CA TYR A 232 -5.28 7.60 -6.41
C TYR A 232 -4.61 8.95 -6.68
N VAL A 233 -3.45 9.19 -6.10
CA VAL A 233 -2.67 10.40 -6.37
C VAL A 233 -1.74 10.12 -7.54
N VAL A 234 -2.19 10.48 -8.75
CA VAL A 234 -1.44 10.22 -9.99
C VAL A 234 -0.21 11.12 -10.11
N GLY A 235 0.91 10.49 -10.44
CA GLY A 235 2.19 11.15 -10.69
C GLY A 235 3.06 11.35 -9.46
N LEU A 236 4.35 11.04 -9.61
CA LEU A 236 5.35 11.08 -8.56
C LEU A 236 5.42 12.43 -7.83
N GLN A 237 5.36 13.53 -8.57
CA GLN A 237 5.40 14.87 -8.01
C GLN A 237 4.21 15.16 -7.08
N ASN A 238 3.02 14.71 -7.47
CA ASN A 238 1.82 14.87 -6.65
C ASN A 238 1.91 14.03 -5.37
N LYS A 239 2.39 12.79 -5.46
CA LYS A 239 2.64 11.93 -4.30
C LYS A 239 3.65 12.57 -3.33
N ARG A 240 4.74 13.13 -3.82
CA ARG A 240 5.73 13.87 -3.01
C ARG A 240 5.10 15.06 -2.27
N ILE A 241 4.24 15.81 -2.93
CA ILE A 241 3.51 16.93 -2.31
C ILE A 241 2.62 16.44 -1.19
N MET A 242 1.83 15.40 -1.45
CA MET A 242 0.90 14.84 -0.48
C MET A 242 1.60 14.24 0.74
N LEU A 243 2.70 13.52 0.54
CA LEU A 243 3.54 13.02 1.64
C LEU A 243 4.02 14.14 2.57
N ARG A 244 4.37 15.31 2.02
CA ARG A 244 4.77 16.48 2.83
C ARG A 244 3.62 17.06 3.62
N VAL A 245 2.45 17.18 2.98
CA VAL A 245 1.24 17.68 3.64
C VAL A 245 0.86 16.79 4.81
N LEU A 246 0.82 15.49 4.59
CA LEU A 246 0.53 14.50 5.63
C LEU A 246 1.60 14.48 6.71
N GLY A 247 2.88 14.50 6.32
CA GLY A 247 3.99 14.55 7.25
C GLY A 247 3.92 15.76 8.19
N ARG A 248 3.57 16.95 7.67
CA ARG A 248 3.36 18.14 8.51
C ARG A 248 2.15 18.02 9.41
N LYS A 249 1.00 17.59 8.87
CA LYS A 249 -0.23 17.45 9.63
C LYS A 249 -0.10 16.48 10.80
N TYR A 250 0.58 15.36 10.58
CA TYR A 250 0.73 14.31 11.59
C TYR A 250 2.09 14.32 12.29
N LYS A 251 2.92 15.35 12.05
CA LYS A 251 4.26 15.54 12.65
C LYS A 251 5.24 14.40 12.35
N ILE A 252 5.11 13.76 11.20
CA ILE A 252 6.02 12.71 10.73
C ILE A 252 7.22 13.37 10.05
N LYS A 253 8.43 12.93 10.37
CA LYS A 253 9.67 13.48 9.79
C LYS A 253 9.85 12.99 8.36
N THR A 254 9.37 13.76 7.39
CA THR A 254 9.60 13.53 5.96
C THR A 254 10.93 14.13 5.47
N ARG A 255 12.02 13.99 6.26
CA ARG A 255 13.35 14.52 5.91
C ARG A 255 13.86 13.87 4.62
N GLY A 256 14.36 14.70 3.69
CA GLY A 256 14.92 14.28 2.39
C GLY A 256 14.11 14.69 1.17
N LEU A 257 12.91 15.24 1.36
CA LEU A 257 12.15 15.82 0.25
C LEU A 257 12.59 17.29 0.03
N PRO A 258 13.01 17.72 -1.19
CA PRO A 258 13.49 19.09 -1.44
C PRO A 258 12.48 20.19 -1.05
N HIS A 259 12.97 21.33 -0.58
CA HIS A 259 12.15 22.49 -0.16
C HIS A 259 11.54 23.24 -1.36
N TRP A 260 10.33 22.92 -1.76
CA TRP A 260 9.57 23.69 -2.75
C TRP A 260 8.41 24.45 -2.08
N ARG A 261 8.69 25.63 -1.56
CA ARG A 261 7.69 26.40 -0.81
C ARG A 261 6.56 27.00 -1.65
N PHE A 262 6.72 27.17 -2.96
CA PHE A 262 5.84 28.02 -3.76
C PHE A 262 4.87 27.30 -4.73
N LEU A 263 5.18 26.08 -5.20
CA LEU A 263 4.30 25.35 -6.14
C LEU A 263 3.12 24.65 -5.46
N ILE A 264 3.09 24.67 -4.14
CA ILE A 264 2.13 23.93 -3.32
C ILE A 264 0.70 24.49 -3.47
N THR A 265 0.53 25.83 -3.61
CA THR A 265 -0.76 26.47 -3.39
C THR A 265 -1.75 26.25 -4.53
N VAL A 266 -1.35 26.39 -5.77
CA VAL A 266 -2.29 26.35 -6.92
C VAL A 266 -2.65 24.91 -7.34
N LYS A 267 -1.67 23.98 -7.35
CA LYS A 267 -1.94 22.57 -7.64
C LYS A 267 -2.70 21.86 -6.52
N HIS A 268 -2.45 22.22 -5.25
CA HIS A 268 -3.22 21.72 -4.11
C HIS A 268 -4.69 22.09 -4.22
N ILE A 269 -4.97 23.36 -4.54
CA ILE A 269 -6.34 23.83 -4.72
C ILE A 269 -7.02 23.06 -5.85
N ARG A 270 -6.33 22.77 -6.94
CA ARG A 270 -6.90 21.97 -8.06
C ARG A 270 -7.15 20.50 -7.69
N ILE A 271 -6.23 19.85 -6.98
CA ILE A 271 -6.41 18.45 -6.52
C ILE A 271 -7.54 18.39 -5.50
N MET A 272 -7.61 19.33 -4.55
CA MET A 272 -8.69 19.43 -3.58
C MET A 272 -10.03 19.78 -4.23
N ALA A 273 -10.05 20.70 -5.16
CA ALA A 273 -11.27 21.10 -5.87
C ALA A 273 -11.83 19.96 -6.75
N SER A 274 -10.98 19.17 -7.41
CA SER A 274 -11.42 18.02 -8.19
C SER A 274 -11.99 16.89 -7.33
N GLY A 275 -11.41 16.67 -6.15
CA GLY A 275 -11.89 15.68 -5.18
C GLY A 275 -13.20 16.11 -4.53
N VAL A 276 -13.32 17.38 -4.11
CA VAL A 276 -14.56 17.95 -3.55
C VAL A 276 -15.69 17.90 -4.59
N LYS A 277 -15.40 18.20 -5.86
CA LYS A 277 -16.40 18.11 -6.94
C LYS A 277 -16.92 16.68 -7.12
N LYS A 278 -16.04 15.67 -7.09
CA LYS A 278 -16.45 14.26 -7.17
C LYS A 278 -17.28 13.82 -5.97
N GLN A 279 -16.93 14.27 -4.76
CA GLN A 279 -17.68 13.95 -3.54
C GLN A 279 -19.04 14.64 -3.49
N LEU A 280 -19.12 15.92 -3.87
CA LEU A 280 -20.42 16.61 -3.99
C LEU A 280 -21.34 15.95 -5.03
N ILE A 281 -20.80 15.53 -6.16
CA ILE A 281 -21.57 14.79 -7.18
C ILE A 281 -22.04 13.43 -6.61
N SER A 282 -21.24 12.75 -5.80
CA SER A 282 -21.66 11.48 -5.17
C SER A 282 -22.73 11.69 -4.09
N LEU A 283 -22.64 12.78 -3.31
CA LEU A 283 -23.63 13.14 -2.28
C LEU A 283 -24.95 13.68 -2.86
N LEU A 284 -24.91 14.26 -4.05
CA LEU A 284 -26.11 14.77 -4.74
C LEU A 284 -26.83 13.70 -5.59
N LYS A 285 -26.31 12.48 -5.65
CA LYS A 285 -26.94 11.33 -6.31
C LYS A 285 -27.71 10.43 -5.34
N PHE A 286 -27.83 10.84 -4.09
CA PHE A 286 -28.76 10.35 -3.07
C PHE A 286 -29.80 11.44 -2.79
#